data_47618dcc2864b827d0f20d03c46d64b7
#
_entry.id   47618dcc2864b827d0f20d03c46d64b7
#
_cell.length_a   1.000
_cell.length_b   1.000
_cell.length_c   1.000
_cell.angle_alpha   90.00
_cell.angle_beta   90.00
_cell.angle_gamma   90.00
#
_symmetry.space_group_name_H-M   'P 1'
#
loop_
_entity.id
_entity.type
_entity.pdbx_description
1 polymer ?
#
loop_
_entity_poly.entity_id
_entity_poly.type
_entity_poly.pdbx_seq_one_letter_code
_entity_poly.pdbx_strand_id
1 'polypeptide(L)'
;MEAIGSISEKTRANVHFEPATTALLMIDMQLGFIDPASSLCIAGAAGTIGACRQALDIARVASISIIHVRREYAADGSDVEPVRRQIWEDGDRPLSSAWPESLLPPKELEPLKGEDILIKPSFSAFFGTDLHNRLQREGVKSLILIGTTTPNCIRSTCYDALSHGYDVTVISDATSSRTPEVQQANLADMDFIGATVCSVEELEGLMKH
;
A
#
# COMPACT_ATOMS: atom_id res chain seq x y z
N MET A 1 4.06 19.96 -30.59
CA MET A 1 4.10 18.67 -29.87
C MET A 1 2.78 18.62 -29.11
N GLU A 2 1.77 17.99 -29.70
CA GLU A 2 0.48 17.83 -29.04
C GLU A 2 0.67 16.98 -27.77
N ALA A 3 0.16 17.45 -26.65
CA ALA A 3 0.17 16.69 -25.41
C ALA A 3 -0.57 15.37 -25.66
N ILE A 4 0.10 14.26 -25.45
CA ILE A 4 -0.55 12.95 -25.39
C ILE A 4 -1.57 13.06 -24.26
N GLY A 5 -2.86 13.16 -24.63
CA GLY A 5 -3.95 13.24 -23.68
C GLY A 5 -3.82 12.13 -22.65
N SER A 6 -3.93 12.45 -21.37
CA SER A 6 -3.74 11.49 -20.31
C SER A 6 -4.70 10.31 -20.50
N ILE A 7 -4.16 9.09 -20.44
CA ILE A 7 -4.97 7.86 -20.44
C ILE A 7 -5.98 7.89 -19.30
N SER A 8 -5.67 8.65 -18.23
CA SER A 8 -6.42 8.74 -16.97
C SER A 8 -7.84 9.32 -17.10
N GLU A 9 -8.09 10.31 -17.96
CA GLU A 9 -9.44 10.90 -18.09
C GLU A 9 -10.49 9.93 -18.63
N LYS A 10 -10.09 9.02 -19.53
CA LYS A 10 -10.98 7.97 -20.04
C LYS A 10 -11.18 6.81 -19.07
N THR A 11 -10.18 6.54 -18.24
CA THR A 11 -10.21 5.44 -17.26
C THR A 11 -11.00 5.83 -16.02
N ARG A 12 -10.88 7.08 -15.54
CA ARG A 12 -11.61 7.61 -14.36
C ARG A 12 -13.14 7.60 -14.53
N ALA A 13 -13.64 7.82 -15.74
CA ALA A 13 -15.08 7.84 -16.01
C ALA A 13 -15.78 6.47 -15.83
N ASN A 14 -15.03 5.39 -15.68
CA ASN A 14 -15.55 4.01 -15.62
C ASN A 14 -15.08 3.21 -14.39
N VAL A 15 -14.45 3.85 -13.39
CA VAL A 15 -14.10 3.14 -12.16
C VAL A 15 -15.37 2.84 -11.38
N HIS A 16 -15.75 1.58 -11.36
CA HIS A 16 -16.84 1.07 -10.55
C HIS A 16 -16.29 -0.01 -9.63
N PHE A 17 -16.45 0.19 -8.33
CA PHE A 17 -16.04 -0.79 -7.35
C PHE A 17 -17.20 -1.74 -7.06
N GLU A 18 -17.05 -2.98 -7.49
CA GLU A 18 -17.91 -4.07 -7.04
C GLU A 18 -17.29 -4.64 -5.75
N PRO A 19 -17.91 -4.43 -4.57
CA PRO A 19 -17.31 -4.86 -3.30
C PRO A 19 -16.90 -6.34 -3.25
N ALA A 20 -17.73 -7.20 -3.84
CA ALA A 20 -17.49 -8.65 -3.85
C ALA A 20 -16.24 -9.07 -4.67
N THR A 21 -15.75 -8.20 -5.57
CA THR A 21 -14.57 -8.46 -6.41
C THR A 21 -13.47 -7.42 -6.20
N THR A 22 -13.52 -6.66 -5.11
CA THR A 22 -12.52 -5.65 -4.75
C THR A 22 -11.81 -6.06 -3.46
N ALA A 23 -10.50 -5.82 -3.40
CA ALA A 23 -9.73 -5.93 -2.16
C ALA A 23 -8.94 -4.66 -1.88
N LEU A 24 -8.82 -4.28 -0.60
CA LEU A 24 -7.96 -3.20 -0.14
C LEU A 24 -6.67 -3.79 0.45
N LEU A 25 -5.52 -3.36 -0.07
CA LEU A 25 -4.21 -3.67 0.48
C LEU A 25 -3.67 -2.48 1.26
N MET A 26 -3.55 -2.60 2.58
CA MET A 26 -2.83 -1.65 3.41
C MET A 26 -1.38 -2.10 3.58
N ILE A 27 -0.44 -1.36 2.98
CA ILE A 27 0.93 -1.79 2.80
C ILE A 27 1.85 -1.07 3.79
N ASP A 28 2.59 -1.85 4.59
CA ASP A 28 3.70 -1.43 5.45
C ASP A 28 3.37 -0.30 6.45
N MET A 29 2.11 -0.15 6.87
CA MET A 29 1.73 0.81 7.91
C MET A 29 2.08 0.27 9.30
N GLN A 30 3.40 0.09 9.54
CA GLN A 30 4.01 -0.43 10.76
C GLN A 30 4.86 0.65 11.44
N LEU A 31 4.98 0.63 12.75
CA LEU A 31 5.77 1.61 13.52
C LEU A 31 7.22 1.66 13.05
N GLY A 32 7.79 0.55 12.58
CA GLY A 32 9.13 0.52 11.98
C GLY A 32 9.31 1.41 10.74
N PHE A 33 8.22 1.79 10.04
CA PHE A 33 8.25 2.75 8.93
C PHE A 33 7.66 4.12 9.30
N ILE A 34 7.03 4.25 10.49
CA ILE A 34 6.27 5.44 10.87
C ILE A 34 6.92 6.21 12.03
N ASP A 35 7.51 5.48 12.99
CA ASP A 35 8.12 6.09 14.18
C ASP A 35 9.39 6.85 13.78
N PRO A 36 9.52 8.16 14.12
CA PRO A 36 10.74 8.93 13.87
C PRO A 36 12.01 8.35 14.50
N ALA A 37 11.90 7.53 15.53
CA ALA A 37 13.03 6.83 16.14
C ALA A 37 13.57 5.69 15.26
N SER A 38 12.78 5.19 14.31
CA SER A 38 13.20 4.09 13.43
C SER A 38 14.17 4.55 12.36
N SER A 39 15.24 3.77 12.16
CA SER A 39 16.20 3.97 11.06
C SER A 39 15.57 3.78 9.67
N LEU A 40 14.40 3.14 9.58
CA LEU A 40 13.64 2.97 8.34
C LEU A 40 12.43 3.92 8.23
N CYS A 41 12.33 4.92 9.10
CA CYS A 41 11.21 5.86 9.11
C CYS A 41 11.05 6.58 7.76
N ILE A 42 9.81 6.65 7.30
CA ILE A 42 9.40 7.42 6.11
C ILE A 42 8.73 8.72 6.57
N ALA A 43 9.35 9.85 6.29
CA ALA A 43 8.95 11.16 6.83
C ALA A 43 7.47 11.50 6.62
N GLY A 44 6.86 11.09 5.50
CA GLY A 44 5.45 11.34 5.20
C GLY A 44 4.47 10.33 5.82
N ALA A 45 4.94 9.20 6.37
CA ALA A 45 4.05 8.08 6.74
C ALA A 45 3.08 8.42 7.87
N ALA A 46 3.55 9.09 8.92
CA ALA A 46 2.71 9.48 10.05
C ALA A 46 1.54 10.39 9.63
N GLY A 47 1.75 11.26 8.65
CA GLY A 47 0.73 12.18 8.15
C GLY A 47 -0.42 11.51 7.42
N THR A 48 -0.25 10.26 6.96
CA THR A 48 -1.28 9.53 6.21
C THR A 48 -2.15 8.62 7.08
N ILE A 49 -1.88 8.48 8.37
CA ILE A 49 -2.63 7.59 9.28
C ILE A 49 -4.13 7.88 9.23
N GLY A 50 -4.53 9.16 9.26
CA GLY A 50 -5.94 9.56 9.23
C GLY A 50 -6.64 9.14 7.94
N ALA A 51 -6.03 9.38 6.77
CA ALA A 51 -6.57 8.99 5.47
C ALA A 51 -6.59 7.46 5.29
N CYS A 52 -5.54 6.75 5.75
CA CYS A 52 -5.54 5.28 5.78
C CYS A 52 -6.69 4.73 6.63
N ARG A 53 -6.97 5.34 7.80
CA ARG A 53 -8.10 4.95 8.65
C ARG A 53 -9.43 5.17 7.93
N GLN A 54 -9.62 6.31 7.28
CA GLN A 54 -10.84 6.58 6.51
C GLN A 54 -11.04 5.58 5.40
N ALA A 55 -9.97 5.26 4.63
CA ALA A 55 -10.04 4.25 3.57
C ALA A 55 -10.41 2.86 4.10
N LEU A 56 -9.84 2.45 5.26
CA LEU A 56 -10.21 1.21 5.94
C LEU A 56 -11.69 1.23 6.36
N ASP A 57 -12.18 2.32 6.92
CA ASP A 57 -13.58 2.41 7.37
C ASP A 57 -14.55 2.35 6.18
N ILE A 58 -14.22 2.99 5.05
CA ILE A 58 -14.98 2.89 3.79
C ILE A 58 -15.03 1.43 3.32
N ALA A 59 -13.88 0.74 3.27
CA ALA A 59 -13.80 -0.65 2.86
C ALA A 59 -14.58 -1.59 3.79
N ARG A 60 -14.52 -1.36 5.11
CA ARG A 60 -15.28 -2.10 6.13
C ARG A 60 -16.78 -1.96 5.96
N VAL A 61 -17.25 -0.71 5.78
CA VAL A 61 -18.69 -0.42 5.54
C VAL A 61 -19.17 -1.08 4.24
N ALA A 62 -18.36 -1.06 3.19
CA ALA A 62 -18.66 -1.69 1.91
C ALA A 62 -18.46 -3.22 1.91
N SER A 63 -17.97 -3.81 3.00
CA SER A 63 -17.63 -5.25 3.07
C SER A 63 -16.59 -5.70 2.04
N ILE A 64 -15.66 -4.83 1.70
CA ILE A 64 -14.51 -5.11 0.83
C ILE A 64 -13.51 -5.95 1.63
N SER A 65 -12.89 -6.94 0.99
CA SER A 65 -11.80 -7.74 1.56
C SER A 65 -10.60 -6.84 1.90
N ILE A 66 -10.07 -6.94 3.12
CA ILE A 66 -8.94 -6.14 3.59
C ILE A 66 -7.76 -7.04 3.90
N ILE A 67 -6.59 -6.71 3.33
CA ILE A 67 -5.34 -7.41 3.55
C ILE A 67 -4.30 -6.41 4.09
N HIS A 68 -3.84 -6.64 5.32
CA HIS A 68 -2.74 -5.91 5.93
C HIS A 68 -1.40 -6.51 5.49
N VAL A 69 -0.75 -5.87 4.54
CA VAL A 69 0.54 -6.30 4.01
C VAL A 69 1.65 -5.74 4.90
N ARG A 70 2.50 -6.61 5.43
CA ARG A 70 3.54 -6.26 6.39
C ARG A 70 4.91 -6.75 5.96
N ARG A 71 5.95 -6.08 6.44
CA ARG A 71 7.34 -6.53 6.36
C ARG A 71 7.80 -6.99 7.74
N GLU A 72 8.36 -8.19 7.79
CA GLU A 72 9.05 -8.71 8.96
C GLU A 72 10.42 -9.21 8.54
N TYR A 73 11.47 -8.81 9.28
CA TYR A 73 12.83 -9.25 9.03
C TYR A 73 13.21 -10.38 10.03
N ALA A 74 14.00 -11.32 9.55
CA ALA A 74 14.66 -12.30 10.42
C ALA A 74 15.55 -11.58 11.44
N ALA A 75 15.62 -12.11 12.65
CA ALA A 75 16.38 -11.49 13.76
C ALA A 75 17.88 -11.32 13.44
N ASP A 76 18.44 -12.21 12.61
CA ASP A 76 19.82 -12.15 12.14
C ASP A 76 20.03 -11.22 10.92
N GLY A 77 18.95 -10.63 10.38
CA GLY A 77 18.98 -9.76 9.23
C GLY A 77 19.27 -10.46 7.90
N SER A 78 19.23 -11.78 7.83
CA SER A 78 19.57 -12.56 6.63
C SER A 78 18.71 -12.22 5.40
N ASP A 79 17.48 -11.77 5.62
CA ASP A 79 16.47 -11.41 4.62
C ASP A 79 16.26 -9.90 4.45
N VAL A 80 17.08 -9.07 5.11
CA VAL A 80 17.05 -7.61 4.89
C VAL A 80 17.60 -7.30 3.49
N GLU A 81 16.87 -6.49 2.73
CA GLU A 81 17.31 -6.11 1.39
C GLU A 81 18.71 -5.46 1.44
N PRO A 82 19.63 -5.80 0.50
CA PRO A 82 20.99 -5.27 0.51
C PRO A 82 21.07 -3.74 0.61
N VAL A 83 20.12 -3.04 -0.03
CA VAL A 83 20.03 -1.56 -0.02
C VAL A 83 19.67 -0.99 1.36
N ARG A 84 19.10 -1.79 2.26
CA ARG A 84 18.69 -1.37 3.61
C ARG A 84 19.59 -1.94 4.71
N ARG A 85 20.37 -2.97 4.41
CA ARG A 85 21.11 -3.76 5.41
C ARG A 85 21.95 -2.88 6.33
N GLN A 86 22.79 -2.00 5.79
CA GLN A 86 23.67 -1.16 6.60
C GLN A 86 22.91 -0.26 7.56
N ILE A 87 21.89 0.47 7.06
CA ILE A 87 21.10 1.39 7.90
C ILE A 87 20.24 0.62 8.93
N TRP A 88 19.83 -0.60 8.61
CA TRP A 88 19.09 -1.47 9.51
C TRP A 88 19.98 -2.02 10.63
N GLU A 89 21.21 -2.45 10.30
CA GLU A 89 22.19 -2.97 11.27
C GLU A 89 22.72 -1.87 12.20
N ASP A 90 22.96 -0.67 11.68
CA ASP A 90 23.44 0.49 12.45
C ASP A 90 22.34 1.10 13.34
N GLY A 91 21.08 0.81 13.07
CA GLY A 91 19.92 1.24 13.83
C GLY A 91 19.43 0.19 14.83
N ASP A 92 18.20 0.38 15.30
CA ASP A 92 17.58 -0.51 16.30
C ASP A 92 16.97 -1.79 15.69
N ARG A 93 17.37 -2.16 14.49
CA ARG A 93 16.88 -3.33 13.74
C ARG A 93 15.35 -3.40 13.69
N PRO A 94 14.69 -2.34 13.21
CA PRO A 94 13.22 -2.27 13.18
C PRO A 94 12.63 -3.37 12.30
N LEU A 95 11.35 -3.65 12.51
CA LEU A 95 10.59 -4.70 11.82
C LEU A 95 11.16 -6.11 12.05
N SER A 96 11.73 -6.34 13.23
CA SER A 96 12.23 -7.64 13.67
C SER A 96 11.95 -7.88 15.14
N SER A 97 12.26 -9.08 15.63
CA SER A 97 12.16 -9.42 17.05
C SER A 97 13.15 -8.66 17.94
N ALA A 98 14.13 -7.92 17.39
CA ALA A 98 14.99 -7.02 18.15
C ALA A 98 14.24 -5.79 18.65
N TRP A 99 13.23 -5.35 17.90
CA TRP A 99 12.30 -4.29 18.28
C TRP A 99 10.85 -4.70 17.95
N PRO A 100 10.20 -5.51 18.82
CA PRO A 100 8.88 -6.11 18.52
C PRO A 100 7.78 -5.09 18.26
N GLU A 101 7.79 -3.94 18.95
CA GLU A 101 6.80 -2.89 18.77
C GLU A 101 6.83 -2.29 17.37
N SER A 102 8.00 -2.29 16.72
CA SER A 102 8.15 -1.80 15.33
C SER A 102 7.36 -2.61 14.30
N LEU A 103 7.03 -3.86 14.62
CA LEU A 103 6.19 -4.74 13.79
C LEU A 103 4.71 -4.34 13.81
N LEU A 104 4.27 -3.63 14.85
CA LEU A 104 2.87 -3.30 15.06
C LEU A 104 2.46 -2.10 14.18
N PRO A 105 1.20 -2.05 13.74
CA PRO A 105 0.65 -0.84 13.16
C PRO A 105 0.34 0.20 14.25
N PRO A 106 0.15 1.48 13.87
CA PRO A 106 -0.54 2.43 14.74
C PRO A 106 -1.89 1.87 15.20
N LYS A 107 -2.29 2.23 16.42
CA LYS A 107 -3.53 1.72 17.05
C LYS A 107 -4.77 1.95 16.17
N GLU A 108 -4.82 3.06 15.48
CA GLU A 108 -5.92 3.44 14.58
C GLU A 108 -6.04 2.51 13.36
N LEU A 109 -4.96 1.80 13.02
CA LEU A 109 -4.86 0.95 11.84
C LEU A 109 -4.78 -0.55 12.19
N GLU A 110 -5.06 -0.92 13.43
CA GLU A 110 -5.06 -2.32 13.84
C GLU A 110 -6.07 -3.15 13.03
N PRO A 111 -5.69 -4.37 12.60
CA PRO A 111 -6.61 -5.27 11.90
C PRO A 111 -7.79 -5.64 12.80
N LEU A 112 -8.97 -5.69 12.20
CA LEU A 112 -10.15 -6.26 12.85
C LEU A 112 -10.22 -7.77 12.61
N LYS A 113 -11.04 -8.43 13.44
CA LYS A 113 -11.28 -9.87 13.27
C LYS A 113 -11.87 -10.17 11.89
N GLY A 114 -11.20 -11.03 11.14
CA GLY A 114 -11.61 -11.40 9.79
C GLY A 114 -10.85 -10.67 8.68
N GLU A 115 -10.03 -9.65 9.02
CA GLU A 115 -9.10 -9.05 8.09
C GLU A 115 -7.80 -9.89 8.02
N ASP A 116 -7.26 -10.03 6.83
CA ASP A 116 -6.10 -10.88 6.59
C ASP A 116 -4.76 -10.13 6.81
N ILE A 117 -3.74 -10.89 7.19
CA ILE A 117 -2.36 -10.41 7.27
C ILE A 117 -1.52 -11.18 6.25
N LEU A 118 -0.74 -10.44 5.45
CA LEU A 118 0.22 -10.98 4.50
C LEU A 118 1.62 -10.47 4.84
N ILE A 119 2.54 -11.38 5.14
CA ILE A 119 3.95 -11.03 5.30
C ILE A 119 4.66 -11.16 3.95
N LYS A 120 5.31 -10.08 3.51
CA LYS A 120 6.06 -10.07 2.25
C LYS A 120 7.57 -10.04 2.47
N PRO A 121 8.35 -10.73 1.63
CA PRO A 121 9.81 -10.79 1.79
C PRO A 121 10.56 -9.61 1.16
N SER A 122 9.89 -8.76 0.36
CA SER A 122 10.52 -7.63 -0.34
C SER A 122 9.53 -6.49 -0.59
N PHE A 123 9.75 -5.66 -1.62
CA PHE A 123 8.97 -4.43 -1.87
C PHE A 123 7.53 -4.74 -2.29
N SER A 124 7.35 -5.51 -3.36
CA SER A 124 6.02 -5.84 -3.86
C SER A 124 5.30 -6.84 -2.97
N ALA A 125 4.00 -6.65 -2.76
CA ALA A 125 3.13 -7.60 -2.06
C ALA A 125 2.98 -8.94 -2.82
N PHE A 126 3.25 -8.96 -4.12
CA PHE A 126 3.18 -10.16 -4.96
C PHE A 126 4.49 -10.96 -4.95
N PHE A 127 5.63 -10.29 -4.74
CA PHE A 127 6.93 -10.94 -4.82
C PHE A 127 7.15 -11.96 -3.70
N GLY A 128 7.29 -13.24 -4.07
CA GLY A 128 7.57 -14.32 -3.12
C GLY A 128 6.43 -14.64 -2.16
N THR A 129 5.19 -14.24 -2.48
CA THR A 129 3.97 -14.52 -1.70
C THR A 129 2.95 -15.30 -2.52
N ASP A 130 1.89 -15.76 -1.88
CA ASP A 130 0.74 -16.40 -2.53
C ASP A 130 -0.40 -15.42 -2.86
N LEU A 131 -0.15 -14.10 -2.76
CA LEU A 131 -1.19 -13.06 -2.89
C LEU A 131 -2.03 -13.23 -4.17
N HIS A 132 -1.39 -13.39 -5.33
CA HIS A 132 -2.11 -13.55 -6.59
C HIS A 132 -3.08 -14.73 -6.56
N ASN A 133 -2.64 -15.88 -6.08
CA ASN A 133 -3.48 -17.07 -5.98
C ASN A 133 -4.64 -16.88 -4.99
N ARG A 134 -4.43 -16.15 -3.89
CA ARG A 134 -5.51 -15.81 -2.92
C ARG A 134 -6.56 -14.94 -3.59
N LEU A 135 -6.15 -13.84 -4.20
CA LEU A 135 -7.04 -12.90 -4.87
C LEU A 135 -7.85 -13.59 -6.00
N GLN A 136 -7.20 -14.48 -6.77
CA GLN A 136 -7.91 -15.25 -7.80
C GLN A 136 -8.95 -16.21 -7.21
N ARG A 137 -8.65 -16.93 -6.13
CA ARG A 137 -9.62 -17.82 -5.46
C ARG A 137 -10.82 -17.06 -4.91
N GLU A 138 -10.61 -15.81 -4.48
CA GLU A 138 -11.66 -14.92 -3.98
C GLU A 138 -12.39 -14.17 -5.11
N GLY A 139 -11.98 -14.34 -6.36
CA GLY A 139 -12.59 -13.68 -7.52
C GLY A 139 -12.32 -12.18 -7.59
N VAL A 140 -11.29 -11.70 -6.91
CA VAL A 140 -10.89 -10.29 -6.91
C VAL A 140 -10.46 -9.86 -8.31
N LYS A 141 -10.91 -8.69 -8.74
CA LYS A 141 -10.58 -8.05 -10.01
C LYS A 141 -9.98 -6.67 -9.82
N SER A 142 -10.31 -6.00 -8.73
CA SER A 142 -9.89 -4.62 -8.45
C SER A 142 -9.15 -4.53 -7.12
N LEU A 143 -8.09 -3.73 -7.08
CA LEU A 143 -7.27 -3.50 -5.88
C LEU A 143 -7.24 -2.02 -5.52
N ILE A 144 -7.44 -1.72 -4.25
CA ILE A 144 -7.22 -0.40 -3.66
C ILE A 144 -5.94 -0.46 -2.85
N LEU A 145 -4.98 0.43 -3.15
CA LEU A 145 -3.68 0.47 -2.49
C LEU A 145 -3.56 1.69 -1.59
N ILE A 146 -3.24 1.47 -0.32
CA ILE A 146 -2.92 2.50 0.69
C ILE A 146 -1.65 2.11 1.44
N GLY A 147 -1.01 3.07 2.10
CA GLY A 147 0.13 2.83 3.01
C GLY A 147 1.45 3.46 2.55
N THR A 148 2.59 2.82 2.84
CA THR A 148 3.93 3.36 2.58
C THR A 148 4.87 2.29 1.98
N THR A 149 5.90 2.62 1.23
CA THR A 149 6.22 3.94 0.68
C THR A 149 5.94 3.98 -0.81
N THR A 150 5.41 5.08 -1.27
CA THR A 150 4.92 5.23 -2.67
C THR A 150 5.95 4.85 -3.73
N PRO A 151 7.23 5.28 -3.71
CA PRO A 151 8.20 4.95 -4.75
C PRO A 151 8.67 3.48 -4.73
N ASN A 152 8.40 2.75 -3.66
CA ASN A 152 8.89 1.36 -3.51
C ASN A 152 7.71 0.38 -3.40
N CYS A 153 7.18 0.16 -2.19
CA CYS A 153 6.22 -0.92 -1.92
C CYS A 153 4.88 -0.70 -2.61
N ILE A 154 4.36 0.53 -2.62
CA ILE A 154 3.12 0.87 -3.34
C ILE A 154 3.32 0.72 -4.85
N ARG A 155 4.35 1.37 -5.41
CA ARG A 155 4.64 1.33 -6.84
C ARG A 155 4.91 -0.09 -7.33
N SER A 156 5.77 -0.85 -6.66
CA SER A 156 6.09 -2.23 -7.06
C SER A 156 4.84 -3.12 -7.04
N THR A 157 4.00 -2.98 -6.00
CA THR A 157 2.73 -3.72 -5.91
C THR A 157 1.75 -3.29 -7.00
N CYS A 158 1.66 -1.99 -7.31
CA CYS A 158 0.82 -1.46 -8.38
C CYS A 158 1.21 -2.04 -9.75
N TYR A 159 2.51 -2.04 -10.08
CA TYR A 159 3.02 -2.55 -11.36
C TYR A 159 2.81 -4.06 -11.51
N ASP A 160 3.05 -4.82 -10.45
CA ASP A 160 2.78 -6.27 -10.46
C ASP A 160 1.27 -6.56 -10.56
N ALA A 161 0.44 -5.80 -9.86
CA ALA A 161 -1.02 -5.93 -9.94
C ALA A 161 -1.54 -5.69 -11.36
N LEU A 162 -1.11 -4.58 -12.01
CA LEU A 162 -1.44 -4.29 -13.41
C LEU A 162 -0.94 -5.39 -14.35
N SER A 163 0.27 -5.92 -14.11
CA SER A 163 0.84 -7.03 -14.89
C SER A 163 0.05 -8.33 -14.74
N HIS A 164 -0.59 -8.54 -13.60
CA HIS A 164 -1.51 -9.65 -13.37
C HIS A 164 -2.93 -9.40 -13.88
N GLY A 165 -3.22 -8.20 -14.43
CA GLY A 165 -4.52 -7.84 -15.00
C GLY A 165 -5.56 -7.35 -14.00
N TYR A 166 -5.14 -6.90 -12.81
CA TYR A 166 -6.04 -6.24 -11.86
C TYR A 166 -6.26 -4.78 -12.25
N ASP A 167 -7.46 -4.27 -12.03
CA ASP A 167 -7.72 -2.84 -11.97
C ASP A 167 -7.14 -2.29 -10.66
N VAL A 168 -6.33 -1.23 -10.75
CA VAL A 168 -5.62 -0.70 -9.57
C VAL A 168 -6.03 0.74 -9.30
N THR A 169 -6.41 1.01 -8.05
CA THR A 169 -6.62 2.36 -7.53
C THR A 169 -5.64 2.64 -6.40
N VAL A 170 -4.90 3.74 -6.50
CA VAL A 170 -3.96 4.23 -5.48
C VAL A 170 -4.56 5.46 -4.81
N ILE A 171 -4.69 5.43 -3.48
CA ILE A 171 -5.25 6.55 -2.74
C ILE A 171 -4.15 7.54 -2.40
N SER A 172 -4.17 8.70 -3.06
CA SER A 172 -3.07 9.67 -3.09
C SER A 172 -2.71 10.26 -1.73
N ASP A 173 -3.70 10.53 -0.90
CA ASP A 173 -3.57 11.09 0.46
C ASP A 173 -3.47 10.02 1.56
N ALA A 174 -3.74 8.76 1.21
CA ALA A 174 -3.49 7.59 2.06
C ALA A 174 -2.20 6.84 1.69
N THR A 175 -1.35 7.44 0.86
CA THR A 175 -0.01 6.93 0.53
C THR A 175 1.05 7.97 0.80
N SER A 176 2.29 7.57 1.09
CA SER A 176 3.34 8.48 1.54
C SER A 176 4.71 8.19 0.96
N SER A 177 5.54 9.24 0.93
CA SER A 177 6.93 9.18 0.49
C SER A 177 7.82 10.04 1.40
N ARG A 178 9.13 10.07 1.08
CA ARG A 178 10.13 10.87 1.80
C ARG A 178 9.98 12.38 1.57
N THR A 179 9.49 12.80 0.40
CA THR A 179 9.22 14.22 0.07
C THR A 179 7.97 14.35 -0.81
N PRO A 180 7.32 15.52 -0.83
CA PRO A 180 6.16 15.78 -1.70
C PRO A 180 6.47 15.60 -3.19
N GLU A 181 7.65 15.99 -3.65
CA GLU A 181 8.05 15.90 -5.06
C GLU A 181 8.16 14.43 -5.50
N VAL A 182 8.78 13.60 -4.65
CA VAL A 182 8.87 12.15 -4.91
C VAL A 182 7.49 11.51 -4.87
N GLN A 183 6.62 11.93 -3.94
CA GLN A 183 5.23 11.48 -3.89
C GLN A 183 4.51 11.77 -5.21
N GLN A 184 4.48 13.04 -5.61
CA GLN A 184 3.77 13.50 -6.80
C GLN A 184 4.28 12.83 -8.08
N ALA A 185 5.60 12.72 -8.27
CA ALA A 185 6.18 12.09 -9.44
C ALA A 185 5.78 10.62 -9.57
N ASN A 186 5.77 9.85 -8.47
CA ASN A 186 5.39 8.45 -8.49
C ASN A 186 3.89 8.25 -8.69
N LEU A 187 3.04 9.09 -8.10
CA LEU A 187 1.60 9.04 -8.34
C LEU A 187 1.28 9.34 -9.80
N ALA A 188 1.90 10.37 -10.38
CA ALA A 188 1.72 10.72 -11.80
C ALA A 188 2.16 9.58 -12.74
N ASP A 189 3.22 8.87 -12.41
CA ASP A 189 3.73 7.77 -13.21
C ASP A 189 2.81 6.53 -13.14
N MET A 190 2.26 6.23 -11.95
CA MET A 190 1.26 5.17 -11.79
C MET A 190 -0.06 5.49 -12.50
N ASP A 191 -0.51 6.75 -12.45
CA ASP A 191 -1.69 7.23 -13.20
C ASP A 191 -1.45 7.10 -14.72
N PHE A 192 -0.26 7.47 -15.19
CA PHE A 192 0.09 7.39 -16.62
C PHE A 192 0.06 5.96 -17.17
N ILE A 193 0.50 4.97 -16.39
CA ILE A 193 0.51 3.56 -16.85
C ILE A 193 -0.82 2.84 -16.69
N GLY A 194 -1.87 3.51 -16.19
CA GLY A 194 -3.23 2.98 -16.15
C GLY A 194 -3.81 2.68 -14.77
N ALA A 195 -3.09 2.95 -13.67
CA ALA A 195 -3.72 2.95 -12.36
C ALA A 195 -4.62 4.19 -12.20
N THR A 196 -5.71 4.08 -11.47
CA THR A 196 -6.49 5.23 -11.03
C THR A 196 -5.84 5.83 -9.80
N VAL A 197 -5.59 7.14 -9.79
CA VAL A 197 -5.11 7.87 -8.61
C VAL A 197 -6.20 8.83 -8.16
N CYS A 198 -6.68 8.67 -6.93
CA CYS A 198 -7.73 9.52 -6.35
C CYS A 198 -7.48 9.78 -4.85
N SER A 199 -8.17 10.75 -4.27
CA SER A 199 -8.19 10.96 -2.82
C SER A 199 -9.14 10.01 -2.11
N VAL A 200 -9.06 9.93 -0.77
CA VAL A 200 -10.00 9.13 0.02
C VAL A 200 -11.43 9.69 -0.07
N GLU A 201 -11.60 11.00 -0.24
CA GLU A 201 -12.91 11.63 -0.45
C GLU A 201 -13.53 11.21 -1.80
N GLU A 202 -12.72 11.18 -2.87
CA GLU A 202 -13.14 10.68 -4.18
C GLU A 202 -13.48 9.19 -4.15
N LEU A 203 -12.69 8.37 -3.41
CA LEU A 203 -13.00 6.96 -3.18
C LEU A 203 -14.37 6.78 -2.54
N GLU A 204 -14.68 7.55 -1.50
CA GLU A 204 -15.99 7.51 -0.84
C GLU A 204 -17.14 7.86 -1.80
N GLY A 205 -16.92 8.80 -2.69
CA GLY A 205 -17.88 9.15 -3.75
C GLY A 205 -18.12 8.00 -4.71
N LEU A 206 -17.07 7.32 -5.15
CA LEU A 206 -17.14 6.19 -6.08
C LEU A 206 -17.82 4.93 -5.48
N MET A 207 -17.79 4.77 -4.15
CA MET A 207 -18.44 3.65 -3.45
C MET A 207 -19.95 3.84 -3.24
N LYS A 208 -20.47 5.06 -3.42
CA LYS A 208 -21.90 5.40 -3.20
C LYS A 208 -22.78 5.21 -4.45
N HIS A 209 -22.18 4.84 -5.56
CA HIS A 209 -22.85 4.70 -6.87
C HIS A 209 -22.71 3.28 -7.42
#